data_be2a036b45799bb91b0083dcd5475d75
#
_entry.id   be2a036b45799bb91b0083dcd5475d75
#
_cell.length_a   1.000
_cell.length_b   1.000
_cell.length_c   1.000
_cell.angle_alpha   90.00
_cell.angle_beta   90.00
_cell.angle_gamma   90.00
#
_symmetry.space_group_name_H-M   'P 1'
#
loop_
_entity.id
_entity.type
_entity.pdbx_description
1 polymer ?
#
loop_
_entity_poly.entity_id
_entity_poly.type
_entity_poly.pdbx_seq_one_letter_code
_entity_poly.pdbx_strand_id
1 'polypeptide(L)'
;MTNNPKWWDNTVTIYNKYSDPITNVVRWYRTVVSGCFWKRTTEKISLNNSVLESDNVICRIPENENFRQKYDWLQIPNDQMQNYFTLGIGDIIVNGEVTDEINEYTAGARSSDVLKKYADLGTMTIESVRINTKTGVLFNRHYLAKGV
;
A
#
# COMPACT_ATOMS: atom_id res chain seq x y z
N MET A 1 16.78 9.51 -11.59
CA MET A 1 17.33 8.43 -10.74
C MET A 1 17.17 8.81 -9.27
N THR A 2 16.48 8.00 -8.50
CA THR A 2 16.27 8.23 -7.08
C THR A 2 17.41 7.56 -6.31
N ASN A 3 18.12 8.34 -5.49
CA ASN A 3 19.15 7.81 -4.60
C ASN A 3 18.49 7.35 -3.30
N ASN A 4 17.93 6.15 -3.32
CA ASN A 4 17.34 5.60 -2.11
C ASN A 4 18.41 5.14 -1.14
N PRO A 5 18.21 5.30 0.16
CA PRO A 5 19.12 4.71 1.14
C PRO A 5 19.24 3.19 0.92
N LYS A 6 20.43 2.66 1.14
CA LYS A 6 20.69 1.22 0.97
C LYS A 6 19.82 0.35 1.89
N TRP A 7 19.36 0.91 3.00
CA TRP A 7 18.49 0.20 3.94
C TRP A 7 17.01 0.21 3.54
N TRP A 8 16.67 0.88 2.43
CA TRP A 8 15.37 0.71 1.80
C TRP A 8 15.43 -0.50 0.87
N ASP A 9 15.39 -1.67 1.46
CA ASP A 9 15.59 -2.93 0.75
C ASP A 9 14.38 -3.87 0.81
N ASN A 10 13.26 -3.39 1.33
CA ASN A 10 12.04 -4.17 1.35
C ASN A 10 11.41 -4.24 -0.03
N THR A 11 10.95 -5.43 -0.40
CA THR A 11 10.08 -5.63 -1.56
C THR A 11 8.67 -5.79 -1.03
N VAL A 12 7.74 -5.02 -1.56
CA VAL A 12 6.34 -5.04 -1.12
C VAL A 12 5.43 -5.42 -2.27
N THR A 13 4.27 -5.98 -1.93
CA THR A 13 3.20 -6.25 -2.87
C THR A 13 2.05 -5.31 -2.56
N ILE A 14 1.63 -4.54 -3.56
CA ILE A 14 0.56 -3.55 -3.44
C ILE A 14 -0.67 -4.11 -4.13
N TYR A 15 -1.79 -4.08 -3.42
CA TYR A 15 -3.09 -4.45 -3.96
C TYR A 15 -3.97 -3.21 -4.03
N ASN A 16 -4.29 -2.80 -5.25
CA ASN A 16 -5.15 -1.64 -5.50
C ASN A 16 -6.58 -2.09 -5.73
N LYS A 17 -7.49 -1.56 -4.93
CA LYS A 17 -8.90 -1.87 -5.02
C LYS A 17 -9.59 -0.99 -6.05
N TYR A 18 -10.34 -1.62 -6.93
CA TYR A 18 -11.19 -0.93 -7.91
C TYR A 18 -12.63 -1.43 -7.79
N SER A 19 -13.55 -0.50 -7.63
CA SER A 19 -14.99 -0.82 -7.64
C SER A 19 -15.58 -0.23 -8.92
N ASP A 20 -16.14 -1.11 -9.77
CA ASP A 20 -16.77 -0.68 -11.01
C ASP A 20 -17.99 0.20 -10.70
N PRO A 21 -18.07 1.43 -11.21
CA PRO A 21 -19.16 2.34 -10.87
C PRO A 21 -20.52 1.92 -11.45
N ILE A 22 -20.53 1.05 -12.45
CA ILE A 22 -21.76 0.59 -13.11
C ILE A 22 -22.24 -0.72 -12.48
N THR A 23 -21.34 -1.71 -12.35
CA THR A 23 -21.68 -3.06 -11.90
C THR A 23 -21.47 -3.29 -10.41
N ASN A 24 -20.76 -2.38 -9.74
CA ASN A 24 -20.32 -2.52 -8.34
C ASN A 24 -19.43 -3.75 -8.10
N VAL A 25 -18.89 -4.35 -9.15
CA VAL A 25 -17.94 -5.46 -9.01
C VAL A 25 -16.61 -4.92 -8.52
N VAL A 26 -16.07 -5.56 -7.49
CA VAL A 26 -14.77 -5.19 -6.91
C VAL A 26 -13.67 -6.03 -7.55
N ARG A 27 -12.62 -5.36 -8.00
CA ARG A 27 -11.40 -5.99 -8.53
C ARG A 27 -10.20 -5.48 -7.77
N TRP A 28 -9.18 -6.32 -7.66
CA TRP A 28 -7.91 -5.97 -7.03
C TRP A 28 -6.79 -6.16 -8.03
N TYR A 29 -5.93 -5.18 -8.13
CA TYR A 29 -4.76 -5.21 -9.02
C TYR A 29 -3.51 -5.30 -8.19
N ARG A 30 -2.66 -6.28 -8.48
CA ARG A 30 -1.45 -6.59 -7.73
C ARG A 30 -0.22 -6.02 -8.45
N THR A 31 0.64 -5.33 -7.71
CA THR A 31 1.91 -4.80 -8.21
C THR A 31 3.00 -5.05 -7.17
N VAL A 32 4.16 -5.50 -7.61
CA VAL A 32 5.32 -5.72 -6.75
C VAL A 32 6.31 -4.59 -6.97
N VAL A 33 6.76 -3.96 -5.88
CA VAL A 33 7.72 -2.86 -5.92
C VAL A 33 8.88 -3.14 -4.97
N SER A 34 10.10 -2.99 -5.47
CA SER A 34 11.33 -3.17 -4.68
C SER A 34 11.89 -1.83 -4.21
N GLY A 35 12.84 -1.89 -3.27
CA GLY A 35 13.52 -0.69 -2.79
C GLY A 35 12.67 0.15 -1.84
N CYS A 36 11.74 -0.45 -1.14
CA CYS A 36 10.83 0.21 -0.23
C CYS A 36 11.35 0.19 1.21
N PHE A 37 10.75 1.04 2.04
CA PHE A 37 10.98 1.07 3.48
C PHE A 37 9.69 0.68 4.20
N TRP A 38 9.81 -0.22 5.17
CA TRP A 38 8.69 -0.69 5.97
C TRP A 38 9.01 -0.54 7.44
N LYS A 39 8.12 0.08 8.20
CA LYS A 39 8.29 0.23 9.64
C LYS A 39 6.94 0.10 10.34
N ARG A 40 6.92 -0.70 11.41
CA ARG A 40 5.80 -0.79 12.32
C ARG A 40 6.15 -0.06 13.61
N THR A 41 5.27 0.80 14.08
CA THR A 41 5.44 1.52 15.33
C THR A 41 4.25 1.28 16.24
N THR A 42 4.52 1.15 17.54
CA THR A 42 3.48 1.05 18.56
C THR A 42 3.50 2.32 19.40
N GLU A 43 2.37 3.01 19.47
CA GLU A 43 2.21 4.18 20.31
C GLU A 43 1.42 3.79 21.54
N LYS A 44 1.89 4.24 22.71
CA LYS A 44 1.19 4.07 23.99
C LYS A 44 0.68 5.42 24.46
N ILE A 45 -0.62 5.53 24.61
CA ILE A 45 -1.27 6.74 25.10
C ILE A 45 -1.86 6.41 26.49
N SER A 46 -1.47 7.19 27.49
CA SER A 46 -2.01 7.04 28.84
C SER A 46 -3.13 8.07 29.07
N LEU A 47 -4.34 7.58 29.26
CA LEU A 47 -5.52 8.41 29.53
C LEU A 47 -6.27 7.86 30.76
N ASN A 48 -6.48 8.70 31.79
CA ASN A 48 -7.30 8.37 32.96
C ASN A 48 -6.97 7.00 33.56
N ASN A 49 -5.68 6.73 33.81
CA ASN A 49 -5.18 5.46 34.35
C ASN A 49 -5.33 4.26 33.40
N SER A 50 -5.71 4.48 32.15
CA SER A 50 -5.75 3.46 31.10
C SER A 50 -4.61 3.67 30.12
N VAL A 51 -3.98 2.58 29.67
CA VAL A 51 -2.96 2.60 28.62
C VAL A 51 -3.59 2.08 27.35
N LEU A 52 -3.61 2.93 26.32
CA LEU A 52 -4.06 2.54 24.98
C LEU A 52 -2.83 2.32 24.12
N GLU A 53 -2.79 1.19 23.41
CA GLU A 53 -1.76 0.90 22.43
C GLU A 53 -2.35 1.04 21.02
N SER A 54 -1.62 1.75 20.17
CA SER A 54 -2.00 1.89 18.76
C SER A 54 -0.82 1.48 17.89
N ASP A 55 -1.07 0.51 17.02
CA ASP A 55 -0.08 0.10 16.03
C ASP A 55 -0.28 0.87 14.74
N ASN A 56 0.80 1.42 14.23
CA ASN A 56 0.83 2.09 12.94
C ASN A 56 1.91 1.47 12.07
N VAL A 57 1.61 1.33 10.80
CA VAL A 57 2.56 0.86 9.79
C VAL A 57 2.83 1.97 8.81
N ILE A 58 4.09 2.15 8.48
CA ILE A 58 4.54 3.13 7.49
C ILE A 58 5.27 2.37 6.37
N CYS A 59 4.93 2.67 5.13
CA CYS A 59 5.65 2.17 3.97
C CYS A 59 6.04 3.37 3.10
N ARG A 60 7.34 3.47 2.79
CA ARG A 60 7.86 4.46 1.86
C ARG A 60 8.22 3.77 0.56
N ILE A 61 7.63 4.22 -0.52
CA ILE A 61 7.79 3.63 -1.84
C ILE A 61 8.54 4.64 -2.69
N PRO A 62 9.68 4.25 -3.31
CA PRO A 62 10.44 5.19 -4.13
C PRO A 62 9.61 5.65 -5.33
N GLU A 63 9.88 6.88 -5.79
CA GLU A 63 9.24 7.43 -6.99
C GLU A 63 9.35 6.44 -8.14
N ASN A 64 8.23 6.19 -8.81
CA ASN A 64 8.12 5.19 -9.86
C ASN A 64 7.31 5.76 -11.02
N GLU A 65 7.78 5.52 -12.24
CA GLU A 65 7.14 6.02 -13.45
C GLU A 65 5.75 5.43 -13.69
N ASN A 66 5.46 4.26 -13.13
CA ASN A 66 4.18 3.58 -13.28
C ASN A 66 3.17 3.97 -12.20
N PHE A 67 3.56 4.83 -11.27
CA PHE A 67 2.66 5.34 -10.25
C PHE A 67 1.73 6.40 -10.81
N ARG A 68 0.46 6.33 -10.42
CA ARG A 68 -0.53 7.39 -10.67
C ARG A 68 -1.27 7.69 -9.38
N GLN A 69 -1.59 8.94 -9.13
CA GLN A 69 -2.45 9.29 -8.01
C GLN A 69 -3.82 8.64 -8.20
N LYS A 70 -4.53 8.39 -7.09
CA LYS A 70 -5.76 7.59 -7.12
C LYS A 70 -6.77 8.11 -8.14
N TYR A 71 -6.98 9.42 -8.19
CA TYR A 71 -7.91 10.01 -9.15
C TYR A 71 -7.53 9.68 -10.60
N ASP A 72 -6.26 9.85 -10.94
CA ASP A 72 -5.76 9.59 -12.29
C ASP A 72 -5.79 8.10 -12.63
N TRP A 73 -5.46 7.25 -11.66
CA TRP A 73 -5.49 5.81 -11.84
C TRP A 73 -6.90 5.31 -12.15
N LEU A 74 -7.93 5.91 -11.52
CA LEU A 74 -9.32 5.55 -11.76
C LEU A 74 -9.82 5.96 -13.15
N GLN A 75 -9.09 6.85 -13.85
CA GLN A 75 -9.42 7.25 -15.22
C GLN A 75 -8.79 6.35 -16.28
N ILE A 76 -7.91 5.44 -15.88
CA ILE A 76 -7.23 4.53 -16.81
C ILE A 76 -8.22 3.48 -17.31
N PRO A 77 -8.22 3.14 -18.62
CA PRO A 77 -9.05 2.04 -19.12
C PRO A 77 -8.78 0.74 -18.40
N ASN A 78 -9.81 -0.05 -18.13
CA ASN A 78 -9.72 -1.26 -17.31
C ASN A 78 -8.67 -2.26 -17.82
N ASP A 79 -8.50 -2.37 -19.13
CA ASP A 79 -7.52 -3.27 -19.74
C ASP A 79 -6.08 -2.80 -19.56
N GLN A 80 -5.87 -1.56 -19.14
CA GLN A 80 -4.54 -0.97 -18.93
C GLN A 80 -4.22 -0.72 -17.46
N MET A 81 -5.18 -0.84 -16.55
CA MET A 81 -4.98 -0.54 -15.12
C MET A 81 -3.87 -1.37 -14.51
N GLN A 82 -3.67 -2.60 -14.96
CA GLN A 82 -2.63 -3.49 -14.43
C GLN A 82 -1.22 -3.00 -14.72
N ASN A 83 -1.05 -2.13 -15.72
CA ASN A 83 0.26 -1.58 -16.07
C ASN A 83 0.71 -0.46 -15.14
N TYR A 84 -0.18 0.03 -14.30
CA TYR A 84 0.06 1.14 -13.37
C TYR A 84 -0.40 0.75 -11.98
N PHE A 85 0.12 1.46 -10.98
CA PHE A 85 -0.36 1.28 -9.61
C PHE A 85 -0.61 2.63 -8.96
N THR A 86 -1.35 2.59 -7.88
CA THR A 86 -1.65 3.76 -7.06
C THR A 86 -1.55 3.40 -5.58
N LEU A 87 -1.76 4.39 -4.74
CA LEU A 87 -1.92 4.21 -3.31
C LEU A 87 -3.14 5.02 -2.90
N GLY A 88 -4.13 4.33 -2.37
CA GLY A 88 -5.37 4.96 -1.92
C GLY A 88 -5.87 4.38 -0.62
N ILE A 89 -6.77 5.08 0.04
CA ILE A 89 -7.38 4.61 1.28
C ILE A 89 -8.12 3.30 1.00
N GLY A 90 -7.86 2.29 1.82
CA GLY A 90 -8.45 0.97 1.66
C GLY A 90 -7.63 -0.01 0.82
N ASP A 91 -6.60 0.47 0.13
CA ASP A 91 -5.66 -0.41 -0.57
C ASP A 91 -4.80 -1.16 0.46
N ILE A 92 -4.21 -2.27 0.03
CA ILE A 92 -3.47 -3.17 0.90
C ILE A 92 -2.02 -3.25 0.43
N ILE A 93 -1.08 -3.26 1.40
CA ILE A 93 0.33 -3.53 1.13
C ILE A 93 0.77 -4.70 2.00
N VAL A 94 1.44 -5.67 1.39
CA VAL A 94 2.07 -6.80 2.09
C VAL A 94 3.58 -6.59 2.04
N ASN A 95 4.24 -6.72 3.19
CA ASN A 95 5.70 -6.60 3.29
C ASN A 95 6.36 -7.90 2.83
N GLY A 96 6.50 -8.05 1.54
CA GLY A 96 7.06 -9.23 0.89
C GLY A 96 6.54 -9.33 -0.54
N GLU A 97 7.23 -10.12 -1.35
CA GLU A 97 6.77 -10.45 -2.69
C GLU A 97 5.87 -11.67 -2.61
N VAL A 98 4.58 -11.49 -2.88
CA VAL A 98 3.60 -12.56 -2.85
C VAL A 98 2.84 -12.62 -4.18
N THR A 99 2.40 -13.81 -4.54
CA THR A 99 1.77 -14.07 -5.84
C THR A 99 0.25 -14.22 -5.77
N ASP A 100 -0.32 -14.19 -4.57
CA ASP A 100 -1.76 -14.33 -4.38
C ASP A 100 -2.51 -13.22 -5.10
N GLU A 101 -3.57 -13.60 -5.79
CA GLU A 101 -4.54 -12.65 -6.35
C GLU A 101 -5.71 -12.54 -5.38
N ILE A 102 -6.20 -11.32 -5.16
CA ILE A 102 -7.36 -11.10 -4.31
C ILE A 102 -8.63 -11.13 -5.15
N ASN A 103 -9.60 -11.94 -4.72
CA ASN A 103 -10.92 -12.01 -5.31
C ASN A 103 -11.95 -12.07 -4.18
N GLU A 104 -12.74 -11.01 -4.03
CA GLU A 104 -13.73 -10.89 -2.96
C GLU A 104 -14.88 -11.90 -3.08
N TYR A 105 -15.02 -12.52 -4.22
CA TYR A 105 -16.10 -13.48 -4.52
C TYR A 105 -15.68 -14.93 -4.39
N THR A 106 -14.40 -15.18 -4.08
CA THR A 106 -13.85 -16.53 -3.93
C THR A 106 -13.45 -16.75 -2.48
N ALA A 107 -14.06 -17.76 -1.82
CA ALA A 107 -13.67 -18.12 -0.46
C ALA A 107 -12.21 -18.53 -0.40
N GLY A 108 -11.46 -17.98 0.57
CA GLY A 108 -10.04 -18.23 0.72
C GLY A 108 -9.13 -17.28 -0.06
N ALA A 109 -9.68 -16.49 -0.97
CA ALA A 109 -8.93 -15.51 -1.77
C ALA A 109 -9.40 -14.07 -1.54
N ARG A 110 -10.20 -13.82 -0.53
CA ARG A 110 -10.70 -12.48 -0.21
C ARG A 110 -9.60 -11.63 0.41
N SER A 111 -9.79 -10.33 0.42
CA SER A 111 -8.82 -9.41 1.04
C SER A 111 -8.55 -9.76 2.50
N SER A 112 -9.58 -10.11 3.26
CA SER A 112 -9.43 -10.55 4.66
C SER A 112 -8.60 -11.82 4.79
N ASP A 113 -8.70 -12.74 3.84
CA ASP A 113 -7.94 -13.99 3.85
C ASP A 113 -6.46 -13.73 3.61
N VAL A 114 -6.13 -12.84 2.67
CA VAL A 114 -4.75 -12.47 2.37
C VAL A 114 -4.11 -11.73 3.54
N LEU A 115 -4.84 -10.82 4.19
CA LEU A 115 -4.36 -10.12 5.38
C LEU A 115 -4.01 -11.09 6.50
N LYS A 116 -4.83 -12.10 6.73
CA LYS A 116 -4.55 -13.15 7.74
C LYS A 116 -3.37 -14.01 7.35
N LYS A 117 -3.31 -14.43 6.10
CA LYS A 117 -2.26 -15.32 5.61
C LYS A 117 -0.87 -14.73 5.77
N TYR A 118 -0.73 -13.44 5.52
CA TYR A 118 0.55 -12.75 5.53
C TYR A 118 0.78 -11.84 6.74
N ALA A 119 0.00 -12.01 7.79
CA ALA A 119 0.12 -11.20 9.00
C ALA A 119 1.53 -11.22 9.59
N ASP A 120 2.20 -12.37 9.55
CA ASP A 120 3.56 -12.52 10.09
C ASP A 120 4.62 -11.77 9.29
N LEU A 121 4.43 -11.63 7.98
CA LEU A 121 5.31 -10.82 7.14
C LEU A 121 5.11 -9.32 7.40
N GLY A 122 3.93 -8.94 7.74
CA GLY A 122 3.48 -7.56 7.87
C GLY A 122 2.53 -7.18 6.76
N THR A 123 1.39 -6.65 7.14
CA THR A 123 0.37 -6.18 6.22
C THR A 123 -0.12 -4.81 6.65
N MET A 124 -0.61 -4.04 5.70
CA MET A 124 -1.17 -2.73 5.96
C MET A 124 -2.44 -2.53 5.14
N THR A 125 -3.47 -2.00 5.77
CA THR A 125 -4.57 -1.37 5.06
C THR A 125 -4.34 0.14 5.10
N ILE A 126 -4.26 0.78 3.96
CA ILE A 126 -3.87 2.19 3.86
C ILE A 126 -4.97 3.09 4.42
N GLU A 127 -4.59 3.99 5.31
CA GLU A 127 -5.47 5.01 5.89
C GLU A 127 -5.13 6.41 5.40
N SER A 128 -3.86 6.66 5.04
CA SER A 128 -3.44 7.96 4.51
C SER A 128 -2.26 7.79 3.57
N VAL A 129 -2.15 8.73 2.63
CA VAL A 129 -1.07 8.75 1.64
C VAL A 129 -0.53 10.16 1.54
N ARG A 130 0.79 10.28 1.47
CA ARG A 130 1.47 11.55 1.23
C ARG A 130 2.43 11.40 0.06
N ILE A 131 2.37 12.34 -0.87
CA ILE A 131 3.23 12.37 -2.05
C ILE A 131 4.39 13.31 -1.77
N ASN A 132 5.58 12.77 -1.60
CA ASN A 132 6.80 13.51 -1.27
C ASN A 132 7.73 13.56 -2.49
N THR A 133 7.25 14.15 -3.58
CA THR A 133 7.98 14.25 -4.85
C THR A 133 8.17 15.68 -5.31
N LYS A 134 7.86 16.67 -4.45
CA LYS A 134 7.96 18.08 -4.81
C LYS A 134 9.38 18.52 -4.98
N THR A 135 9.60 19.52 -5.84
CA THR A 135 10.87 20.22 -6.02
C THR A 135 11.33 20.80 -4.69
N GLY A 136 12.62 20.61 -4.34
CA GLY A 136 13.18 21.07 -3.09
C GLY A 136 13.25 20.00 -2.01
N VAL A 137 12.70 18.82 -2.24
CA VAL A 137 12.97 17.66 -1.39
C VAL A 137 14.39 17.21 -1.68
N LEU A 138 15.29 17.38 -0.69
CA LEU A 138 16.71 17.08 -0.85
C LEU A 138 17.02 15.59 -0.91
N PHE A 139 16.12 14.78 -0.36
CA PHE A 139 16.32 13.33 -0.24
C PHE A 139 15.11 12.59 -0.75
N ASN A 140 15.38 11.52 -1.46
CA ASN A 140 14.45 10.44 -1.73
C ASN A 140 13.01 10.85 -2.03
N ARG A 141 12.76 11.15 -3.27
CA ARG A 141 11.39 11.35 -3.73
C ARG A 141 10.65 10.03 -3.58
N HIS A 142 9.56 10.05 -2.84
CA HIS A 142 8.85 8.83 -2.48
C HIS A 142 7.38 9.12 -2.19
N TYR A 143 6.61 8.04 -2.11
CA TYR A 143 5.23 8.06 -1.67
C TYR A 143 5.18 7.42 -0.28
N LEU A 144 4.52 8.09 0.66
CA LEU A 144 4.38 7.59 2.02
C LEU A 144 2.96 7.07 2.22
N ALA A 145 2.84 5.77 2.50
CA ALA A 145 1.60 5.14 2.90
C ALA A 145 1.64 4.87 4.40
N LYS A 146 0.55 5.18 5.09
CA LYS A 146 0.38 4.92 6.52
C LYS A 146 -0.93 4.20 6.73
N GLY A 147 -0.92 3.19 7.61
CA GLY A 147 -2.11 2.42 7.91
C GLY A 147 -1.94 1.48 9.09
N VAL A 148 -2.85 0.55 9.18
CA VAL A 148 -2.89 -0.46 10.24
C VAL A 148 -2.94 -1.87 9.70
#